data_ca90b271c0ea1f347b4232e1e4a0e2e4
#
_entry.id   ca90b271c0ea1f347b4232e1e4a0e2e4
#
_cell.length_a   1.000
_cell.length_b   1.000
_cell.length_c   1.000
_cell.angle_alpha   90.00
_cell.angle_beta   90.00
_cell.angle_gamma   90.00
#
_symmetry.space_group_name_H-M   'P 1'
#
loop_
_entity.id
_entity.type
_entity.pdbx_description
1 polymer ?
#
loop_
_entity_poly.entity_id
_entity_poly.type
_entity_poly.pdbx_seq_one_letter_code
_entity_poly.pdbx_strand_id
1 'polypeptide(L)'
;MIISLVSTCLGYIMVIAAYLVIIPQIYRVLREQRVDGLSLTSQVFDLLAGMMGFTMAWTLAQPWSVFGELVPVLLNLSVICHLIIRFRHGLTAAAIFSLASLLLFITLLITKPFNILWYLNLPIALSALGGKLQQIVSIHLNQDSGVISFETQFLGMLGIFLRY
;
A
#
# COMPACT_ATOMS: atom_id res chain seq x y z
N MET A 1 -13.97 -29.03 3.47
CA MET A 1 -12.55 -29.36 3.19
C MET A 1 -12.08 -28.81 1.85
N ILE A 2 -12.74 -29.11 0.71
CA ILE A 2 -12.34 -28.63 -0.63
C ILE A 2 -12.37 -27.08 -0.72
N ILE A 3 -13.45 -26.45 -0.26
CA ILE A 3 -13.59 -24.97 -0.28
C ILE A 3 -12.46 -24.29 0.52
N SER A 4 -12.12 -24.82 1.68
CA SER A 4 -11.02 -24.30 2.50
C SER A 4 -9.65 -24.42 1.79
N LEU A 5 -9.41 -25.54 1.10
CA LEU A 5 -8.18 -25.73 0.32
C LEU A 5 -8.08 -24.74 -0.85
N VAL A 6 -9.17 -24.57 -1.61
CA VAL A 6 -9.23 -23.62 -2.73
C VAL A 6 -9.01 -22.19 -2.25
N SER A 7 -9.66 -21.77 -1.16
CA SER A 7 -9.47 -20.44 -0.55
C SER A 7 -8.02 -20.22 -0.14
N THR A 8 -7.38 -21.19 0.48
CA THR A 8 -5.97 -21.10 0.90
C THR A 8 -5.03 -20.98 -0.31
N CYS A 9 -5.25 -21.79 -1.35
CA CYS A 9 -4.46 -21.70 -2.58
C CYS A 9 -4.61 -20.33 -3.27
N LEU A 10 -5.84 -19.82 -3.37
CA LEU A 10 -6.09 -18.47 -3.92
C LEU A 10 -5.38 -17.40 -3.11
N GLY A 11 -5.39 -17.49 -1.78
CA GLY A 11 -4.66 -16.56 -0.91
C GLY A 11 -3.16 -16.54 -1.20
N TYR A 12 -2.51 -17.69 -1.34
CA TYR A 12 -1.09 -17.74 -1.69
C TYR A 12 -0.81 -17.23 -3.12
N ILE A 13 -1.69 -17.48 -4.07
CA ILE A 13 -1.58 -16.92 -5.43
C ILE A 13 -1.62 -15.38 -5.36
N MET A 14 -2.51 -14.81 -4.56
CA MET A 14 -2.59 -13.35 -4.36
C MET A 14 -1.31 -12.79 -3.73
N VAL A 15 -0.71 -13.48 -2.76
CA VAL A 15 0.58 -13.08 -2.18
C VAL A 15 1.66 -13.02 -3.26
N ILE A 16 1.78 -14.06 -4.09
CA ILE A 16 2.78 -14.11 -5.18
C ILE A 16 2.50 -13.00 -6.20
N ALA A 17 1.24 -12.82 -6.60
CA ALA A 17 0.84 -11.78 -7.54
C ALA A 17 1.19 -10.38 -7.03
N ALA A 18 1.00 -10.12 -5.73
CA ALA A 18 1.37 -8.86 -5.11
C ALA A 18 2.86 -8.56 -5.24
N TYR A 19 3.75 -9.54 -5.07
CA TYR A 19 5.20 -9.36 -5.31
C TYR A 19 5.50 -9.04 -6.78
N LEU A 20 4.85 -9.73 -7.73
CA LEU A 20 5.11 -9.53 -9.15
C LEU A 20 4.67 -8.15 -9.66
N VAL A 21 3.60 -7.60 -9.13
CA VAL A 21 3.10 -6.26 -9.52
C VAL A 21 4.00 -5.13 -9.05
N ILE A 22 4.69 -5.32 -7.92
CA ILE A 22 5.50 -4.31 -7.26
C ILE A 22 6.80 -4.03 -8.01
N ILE A 23 7.45 -5.08 -8.52
CA ILE A 23 8.78 -4.98 -9.13
C ILE A 23 8.82 -4.01 -10.31
N PRO A 24 7.89 -4.07 -11.29
CA PRO A 24 7.89 -3.16 -12.43
C PRO A 24 7.72 -1.69 -12.03
N GLN A 25 6.90 -1.41 -11.02
CA GLN A 25 6.66 -0.04 -10.55
C GLN A 25 7.92 0.58 -9.94
N ILE A 26 8.57 -0.14 -9.01
CA ILE A 26 9.82 0.33 -8.40
C ILE A 26 10.90 0.48 -9.47
N TYR A 27 11.05 -0.50 -10.37
CA TYR A 27 12.02 -0.44 -11.46
C TYR A 27 11.82 0.79 -12.34
N ARG A 28 10.57 1.10 -12.71
CA ARG A 28 10.23 2.27 -13.52
C ARG A 28 10.62 3.58 -12.82
N VAL A 29 10.24 3.75 -11.54
CA VAL A 29 10.60 4.94 -10.75
C VAL A 29 12.11 5.11 -10.64
N LEU A 30 12.86 4.02 -10.41
CA LEU A 30 14.32 4.07 -10.30
C LEU A 30 14.99 4.37 -11.65
N ARG A 31 14.47 3.83 -12.75
CA ARG A 31 15.02 4.03 -14.10
C ARG A 31 14.75 5.44 -14.63
N GLU A 32 13.53 5.93 -14.46
CA GLU A 32 13.13 7.23 -14.97
C GLU A 32 13.56 8.38 -14.04
N GLN A 33 13.94 8.07 -12.80
CA GLN A 33 14.29 9.04 -11.74
C GLN A 33 13.23 10.16 -11.58
N ARG A 34 11.98 9.84 -11.91
CA ARG A 34 10.84 10.73 -11.87
C ARG A 34 9.77 10.16 -10.95
N VAL A 35 9.14 11.05 -10.22
CA VAL A 35 8.01 10.74 -9.33
C VAL A 35 6.77 11.57 -9.68
N ASP A 36 6.77 12.10 -10.91
CA ASP A 36 5.68 12.92 -11.41
C ASP A 36 4.40 12.08 -11.51
N GLY A 37 3.28 12.65 -11.07
CA GLY A 37 2.01 11.94 -10.98
C GLY A 37 1.81 11.14 -9.69
N LEU A 38 2.85 10.90 -8.87
CA LEU A 38 2.71 10.23 -7.58
C LEU A 38 2.39 11.25 -6.47
N SER A 39 1.20 11.14 -5.89
CA SER A 39 0.82 11.92 -4.71
C SER A 39 1.43 11.30 -3.45
N LEU A 40 2.39 12.00 -2.81
CA LEU A 40 2.97 11.55 -1.55
C LEU A 40 1.89 11.33 -0.48
N THR A 41 0.93 12.25 -0.40
CA THR A 41 -0.17 12.18 0.57
C THR A 41 -0.97 10.89 0.41
N SER A 42 -1.34 10.54 -0.82
CA SER A 42 -2.06 9.28 -1.10
C SER A 42 -1.22 8.06 -0.71
N GLN A 43 0.07 8.04 -1.06
CA GLN A 43 0.95 6.91 -0.74
C GLN A 43 1.17 6.73 0.78
N VAL A 44 1.22 7.84 1.52
CA VAL A 44 1.33 7.79 2.99
C VAL A 44 0.04 7.27 3.61
N PHE A 45 -1.14 7.68 3.13
CA PHE A 45 -2.41 7.12 3.61
C PHE A 45 -2.55 5.63 3.27
N ASP A 46 -2.14 5.20 2.07
CA ASP A 46 -2.12 3.79 1.70
C ASP A 46 -1.17 2.99 2.61
N LEU A 47 0.01 3.54 2.93
CA LEU A 47 0.98 2.94 3.85
C LEU A 47 0.40 2.79 5.27
N LEU A 48 -0.23 3.83 5.80
CA LEU A 48 -0.89 3.80 7.10
C LEU A 48 -2.03 2.77 7.13
N ALA A 49 -2.90 2.76 6.11
CA ALA A 49 -3.98 1.78 5.97
C ALA A 49 -3.43 0.35 5.94
N GLY A 50 -2.35 0.11 5.20
CA GLY A 50 -1.69 -1.18 5.14
C GLY A 50 -1.10 -1.62 6.49
N MET A 51 -0.41 -0.71 7.20
CA MET A 51 0.13 -0.99 8.54
C MET A 51 -0.96 -1.35 9.54
N MET A 52 -2.07 -0.61 9.52
CA MET A 52 -3.20 -0.87 10.40
C MET A 52 -3.89 -2.19 10.06
N GLY A 53 -4.15 -2.44 8.76
CA GLY A 53 -4.75 -3.69 8.29
C GLY A 53 -3.90 -4.91 8.65
N PHE A 54 -2.57 -4.81 8.49
CA PHE A 54 -1.65 -5.87 8.89
C PHE A 54 -1.68 -6.10 10.41
N THR A 55 -1.61 -5.04 11.20
CA THR A 55 -1.64 -5.14 12.67
C THR A 55 -2.95 -5.74 13.17
N MET A 56 -4.08 -5.38 12.57
CA MET A 56 -5.39 -5.96 12.89
C MET A 56 -5.43 -7.45 12.57
N ALA A 57 -5.02 -7.83 11.35
CA ALA A 57 -5.01 -9.23 10.91
C ALA A 57 -4.09 -10.09 11.81
N TRP A 58 -2.92 -9.56 12.15
CA TRP A 58 -1.98 -10.18 13.08
C TRP A 58 -2.57 -10.35 14.49
N THR A 59 -3.24 -9.31 15.01
CA THR A 59 -3.87 -9.33 16.34
C THR A 59 -5.02 -10.32 16.41
N LEU A 60 -5.79 -10.47 15.33
CA LEU A 60 -6.90 -11.42 15.19
C LEU A 60 -6.42 -12.85 14.87
N ALA A 61 -5.11 -13.09 14.81
CA ALA A 61 -4.50 -14.37 14.46
C ALA A 61 -5.06 -14.95 13.15
N GLN A 62 -5.32 -14.10 12.16
CA GLN A 62 -5.80 -14.54 10.84
C GLN A 62 -4.74 -15.43 10.17
N PRO A 63 -5.14 -16.40 9.33
CA PRO A 63 -4.20 -17.22 8.59
C PRO A 63 -3.39 -16.38 7.59
N TRP A 64 -2.13 -16.74 7.40
CA TRP A 64 -1.21 -16.05 6.49
C TRP A 64 -1.74 -15.88 5.06
N SER A 65 -2.50 -16.86 4.57
CA SER A 65 -3.15 -16.80 3.25
C SER A 65 -4.15 -15.67 3.09
N VAL A 66 -4.62 -15.05 4.20
CA VAL A 66 -5.59 -13.95 4.17
C VAL A 66 -4.92 -12.58 4.17
N PHE A 67 -3.79 -12.42 4.87
CA PHE A 67 -3.15 -11.11 5.03
C PHE A 67 -1.70 -11.04 4.56
N GLY A 68 -1.10 -12.17 4.17
CA GLY A 68 0.31 -12.22 3.76
C GLY A 68 0.62 -11.33 2.56
N GLU A 69 -0.36 -11.01 1.71
CA GLU A 69 -0.23 -10.05 0.61
C GLU A 69 0.08 -8.61 1.08
N LEU A 70 -0.26 -8.27 2.33
CA LEU A 70 0.04 -6.94 2.87
C LEU A 70 1.54 -6.71 3.06
N VAL A 71 2.34 -7.76 3.23
CA VAL A 71 3.80 -7.62 3.37
C VAL A 71 4.44 -7.01 2.13
N PRO A 72 4.28 -7.60 0.93
CA PRO A 72 4.81 -6.99 -0.28
C PRO A 72 4.21 -5.60 -0.53
N VAL A 73 2.92 -5.39 -0.26
CA VAL A 73 2.28 -4.08 -0.42
C VAL A 73 2.93 -3.05 0.49
N LEU A 74 3.15 -3.34 1.78
CA LEU A 74 3.81 -2.45 2.73
C LEU A 74 5.24 -2.13 2.31
N LEU A 75 6.00 -3.13 1.85
CA LEU A 75 7.36 -2.93 1.34
C LEU A 75 7.35 -1.99 0.14
N ASN A 76 6.45 -2.21 -0.82
CA ASN A 76 6.31 -1.33 -1.99
C ASN A 76 6.00 0.12 -1.60
N LEU A 77 4.96 0.32 -0.80
CA LEU A 77 4.54 1.65 -0.36
C LEU A 77 5.65 2.36 0.41
N SER A 78 6.37 1.63 1.27
CA SER A 78 7.52 2.19 2.01
C SER A 78 8.63 2.64 1.06
N VAL A 79 8.97 1.81 0.06
CA VAL A 79 10.00 2.14 -0.94
C VAL A 79 9.56 3.32 -1.80
N ILE A 80 8.31 3.34 -2.26
CA ILE A 80 7.78 4.44 -3.10
C ILE A 80 7.75 5.75 -2.30
N CYS A 81 7.26 5.75 -1.06
CA CYS A 81 7.29 6.94 -0.20
C CYS A 81 8.73 7.43 0.01
N HIS A 82 9.66 6.51 0.28
CA HIS A 82 11.08 6.82 0.40
C HIS A 82 11.62 7.50 -0.87
N LEU A 83 11.35 6.95 -2.05
CA LEU A 83 11.81 7.49 -3.32
C LEU A 83 11.20 8.87 -3.61
N ILE A 84 9.90 9.06 -3.38
CA ILE A 84 9.23 10.35 -3.57
C ILE A 84 9.89 11.42 -2.69
N ILE A 85 10.11 11.10 -1.40
CA ILE A 85 10.71 12.05 -0.46
C ILE A 85 12.18 12.31 -0.84
N ARG A 86 12.92 11.28 -1.21
CA ARG A 86 14.32 11.40 -1.65
C ARG A 86 14.46 12.33 -2.85
N PHE A 87 13.61 12.20 -3.86
CA PHE A 87 13.67 13.03 -5.06
C PHE A 87 13.19 14.46 -4.82
N ARG A 88 12.26 14.69 -3.88
CA ARG A 88 11.72 16.02 -3.59
C ARG A 88 12.47 16.76 -2.50
N HIS A 89 12.93 16.07 -1.45
CA HIS A 89 13.45 16.66 -0.21
C HIS A 89 14.85 16.16 0.19
N GLY A 90 15.40 15.22 -0.58
CA GLY A 90 16.74 14.68 -0.35
C GLY A 90 16.80 13.43 0.52
N LEU A 91 17.99 12.84 0.59
CA LEU A 91 18.21 11.54 1.23
C LEU A 91 17.95 11.55 2.74
N THR A 92 18.35 12.64 3.42
CA THR A 92 18.18 12.76 4.89
C THR A 92 16.70 12.73 5.28
N ALA A 93 15.86 13.50 4.59
CA ALA A 93 14.42 13.50 4.82
C ALA A 93 13.79 12.13 4.57
N ALA A 94 14.21 11.44 3.49
CA ALA A 94 13.75 10.10 3.18
C ALA A 94 14.14 9.08 4.26
N ALA A 95 15.38 9.16 4.78
CA ALA A 95 15.85 8.28 5.85
C ALA A 95 15.07 8.49 7.15
N ILE A 96 14.82 9.75 7.53
CA ILE A 96 14.03 10.11 8.73
C ILE A 96 12.61 9.57 8.58
N PHE A 97 11.96 9.77 7.44
CA PHE A 97 10.61 9.25 7.18
C PHE A 97 10.56 7.73 7.27
N SER A 98 11.54 7.04 6.65
CA SER A 98 11.59 5.56 6.67
C SER A 98 11.79 5.03 8.09
N LEU A 99 12.64 5.66 8.88
CA LEU A 99 12.84 5.30 10.28
C LEU A 99 11.59 5.55 11.12
N ALA A 100 10.95 6.71 10.96
CA ALA A 100 9.73 7.07 11.67
C ALA A 100 8.58 6.09 11.33
N SER A 101 8.40 5.75 10.05
CA SER A 101 7.36 4.79 9.64
C SER A 101 7.63 3.37 10.14
N LEU A 102 8.89 2.94 10.17
CA LEU A 102 9.28 1.66 10.77
C LEU A 102 9.00 1.62 12.27
N LEU A 103 9.39 2.66 13.00
CA LEU A 103 9.13 2.77 14.44
C LEU A 103 7.63 2.79 14.74
N LEU A 104 6.85 3.53 13.95
CA LEU A 104 5.39 3.53 14.07
C LEU A 104 4.83 2.12 13.87
N PHE A 105 5.26 1.41 12.82
CA PHE A 105 4.78 0.06 12.56
C PHE A 105 5.14 -0.92 13.68
N ILE A 106 6.37 -0.88 14.19
CA ILE A 106 6.80 -1.70 15.34
C ILE A 106 5.95 -1.36 16.58
N THR A 107 5.70 -0.08 16.84
CA THR A 107 4.85 0.35 17.96
C THR A 107 3.44 -0.21 17.84
N LEU A 108 2.83 -0.16 16.66
CA LEU A 108 1.51 -0.72 16.40
C LEU A 108 1.48 -2.23 16.65
N LEU A 109 2.52 -2.97 16.22
CA LEU A 109 2.62 -4.42 16.42
C LEU A 109 2.78 -4.80 17.90
N ILE A 110 3.50 -3.99 18.68
CA ILE A 110 3.73 -4.25 20.12
C ILE A 110 2.48 -3.87 20.93
N THR A 111 1.94 -2.67 20.72
CA THR A 111 0.83 -2.15 21.53
C THR A 111 -0.52 -2.75 21.18
N LYS A 112 -0.66 -3.23 19.94
CA LYS A 112 -1.90 -3.84 19.41
C LYS A 112 -3.15 -3.03 19.80
N PRO A 113 -3.25 -1.74 19.50
CA PRO A 113 -4.33 -0.87 19.95
C PRO A 113 -5.62 -1.14 19.15
N PHE A 114 -6.20 -2.34 19.31
CA PHE A 114 -7.29 -2.87 18.47
C PHE A 114 -8.48 -1.90 18.36
N ASN A 115 -8.91 -1.34 19.48
CA ASN A 115 -10.06 -0.42 19.48
C ASN A 115 -9.77 0.83 18.65
N ILE A 116 -8.58 1.43 18.78
CA ILE A 116 -8.17 2.61 18.02
C ILE A 116 -8.06 2.25 16.54
N LEU A 117 -7.42 1.13 16.22
CA LEU A 117 -7.27 0.64 14.83
C LEU A 117 -8.62 0.40 14.17
N TRP A 118 -9.58 -0.17 14.89
CA TRP A 118 -10.93 -0.40 14.38
C TRP A 118 -11.62 0.91 13.97
N TYR A 119 -11.60 1.92 14.85
CA TYR A 119 -12.24 3.22 14.55
C TYR A 119 -11.52 4.01 13.44
N LEU A 120 -10.20 3.90 13.34
CA LEU A 120 -9.41 4.62 12.34
C LEU A 120 -9.37 3.92 10.98
N ASN A 121 -9.66 2.63 10.90
CA ASN A 121 -9.54 1.86 9.67
C ASN A 121 -10.44 2.40 8.57
N LEU A 122 -11.71 2.69 8.88
CA LEU A 122 -12.68 3.20 7.89
C LEU A 122 -12.30 4.59 7.35
N PRO A 123 -12.02 5.62 8.19
CA PRO A 123 -11.59 6.92 7.71
C PRO A 123 -10.32 6.87 6.84
N ILE A 124 -9.34 6.04 7.21
CA ILE A 124 -8.09 5.90 6.47
C ILE A 124 -8.33 5.18 5.14
N ALA A 125 -9.14 4.13 5.11
CA ALA A 125 -9.52 3.44 3.88
C ALA A 125 -10.27 4.38 2.91
N LEU A 126 -11.17 5.21 3.41
CA LEU A 126 -11.87 6.21 2.61
C LEU A 126 -10.91 7.28 2.08
N SER A 127 -9.92 7.70 2.87
CA SER A 127 -8.89 8.67 2.44
C SER A 127 -7.99 8.08 1.35
N ALA A 128 -7.62 6.81 1.46
CA ALA A 128 -6.87 6.09 0.44
C ALA A 128 -7.65 5.96 -0.88
N LEU A 129 -8.94 5.64 -0.80
CA LEU A 129 -9.84 5.63 -1.97
C LEU A 129 -9.94 7.01 -2.62
N GLY A 130 -10.14 8.06 -1.82
CA GLY A 130 -10.21 9.44 -2.32
C GLY A 130 -8.93 9.85 -3.04
N GLY A 131 -7.76 9.49 -2.50
CA GLY A 131 -6.47 9.73 -3.15
C GLY A 131 -6.32 9.02 -4.49
N LYS A 132 -6.79 7.78 -4.61
CA LYS A 132 -6.78 7.04 -5.88
C LYS A 132 -7.74 7.61 -6.91
N LEU A 133 -8.94 8.00 -6.49
CA LEU A 133 -9.88 8.69 -7.36
C LEU A 133 -9.31 10.01 -7.89
N GLN A 134 -8.68 10.80 -7.02
CA GLN A 134 -8.01 12.05 -7.43
C GLN A 134 -6.90 11.78 -8.45
N GLN A 135 -6.10 10.73 -8.28
CA GLN A 135 -5.07 10.33 -9.25
C GLN A 135 -5.67 9.94 -10.59
N ILE A 136 -6.74 9.13 -10.60
CA ILE A 136 -7.45 8.72 -11.82
C ILE A 136 -7.99 9.94 -12.57
N VAL A 137 -8.64 10.86 -11.85
CA VAL A 137 -9.17 12.10 -12.42
C VAL A 137 -8.05 12.97 -13.00
N SER A 138 -6.94 13.10 -12.27
CA SER A 138 -5.77 13.87 -12.73
C SER A 138 -5.15 13.27 -13.99
N ILE A 139 -5.00 11.96 -14.09
CA ILE A 139 -4.52 11.26 -15.28
C ILE A 139 -5.45 11.51 -16.48
N HIS A 140 -6.77 11.43 -16.23
CA HIS A 140 -7.76 11.64 -17.29
C HIS A 140 -7.77 13.08 -17.81
N LEU A 141 -7.66 14.07 -16.91
CA LEU A 141 -7.67 15.50 -17.29
C LEU A 141 -6.38 15.94 -17.97
N ASN A 142 -5.23 15.46 -17.51
CA ASN A 142 -3.92 15.89 -18.02
C ASN A 142 -3.44 15.07 -19.22
N GLN A 143 -4.12 13.98 -19.57
CA GLN A 143 -3.75 13.01 -20.62
C GLN A 143 -2.30 12.48 -20.48
N ASP A 144 -1.70 12.68 -19.32
CA ASP A 144 -0.35 12.24 -19.00
C ASP A 144 -0.42 11.27 -17.82
N SER A 145 -0.16 10.00 -18.09
CA SER A 145 -0.20 8.95 -17.07
C SER A 145 1.02 8.97 -16.14
N GLY A 146 2.03 9.80 -16.46
CA GLY A 146 3.28 9.80 -15.71
C GLY A 146 3.87 8.40 -15.57
N VAL A 147 4.33 8.06 -14.36
CA VAL A 147 4.91 6.75 -14.02
C VAL A 147 3.85 5.67 -13.74
N ILE A 148 2.57 6.06 -13.63
CA ILE A 148 1.48 5.15 -13.20
C ILE A 148 0.58 4.83 -14.39
N SER A 149 0.33 3.53 -14.63
CA SER A 149 -0.69 3.14 -15.60
C SER A 149 -2.09 3.22 -14.97
N PHE A 150 -3.07 3.65 -15.77
CA PHE A 150 -4.49 3.66 -15.38
C PHE A 150 -4.95 2.28 -14.90
N GLU A 151 -4.50 1.22 -15.59
CA GLU A 151 -4.86 -0.15 -15.26
C GLU A 151 -4.41 -0.53 -13.84
N THR A 152 -3.20 -0.13 -13.43
CA THR A 152 -2.67 -0.43 -12.09
C THR A 152 -3.51 0.23 -11.00
N GLN A 153 -3.94 1.48 -11.20
CA GLN A 153 -4.79 2.19 -10.24
C GLN A 153 -6.21 1.61 -10.19
N PHE A 154 -6.76 1.29 -11.35
CA PHE A 154 -8.08 0.68 -11.44
C PHE A 154 -8.12 -0.71 -10.78
N LEU A 155 -7.13 -1.56 -11.04
CA LEU A 155 -7.00 -2.87 -10.39
C LEU A 155 -6.80 -2.75 -8.88
N GLY A 156 -6.01 -1.76 -8.44
CA GLY A 156 -5.83 -1.47 -7.01
C GLY A 156 -7.15 -1.05 -6.33
N MET A 157 -7.96 -0.24 -7.00
CA MET A 157 -9.27 0.17 -6.52
C MET A 157 -10.25 -1.02 -6.45
N LEU A 158 -10.29 -1.86 -7.51
CA LEU A 158 -11.08 -3.09 -7.51
C LEU A 158 -10.69 -4.04 -6.38
N GLY A 159 -9.38 -4.20 -6.12
CA GLY A 159 -8.88 -5.03 -5.02
C GLY A 159 -9.38 -4.57 -3.65
N ILE A 160 -9.49 -3.25 -3.43
CA ILE A 160 -10.06 -2.71 -2.20
C ILE A 160 -11.55 -3.05 -2.10
N PHE A 161 -12.33 -2.85 -3.17
CA PHE A 161 -13.76 -3.15 -3.19
C PHE A 161 -14.07 -4.63 -2.97
N LEU A 162 -13.25 -5.53 -3.50
CA LEU A 162 -13.44 -6.98 -3.35
C LEU A 162 -13.06 -7.49 -1.94
N ARG A 163 -12.36 -6.68 -1.16
CA ARG A 163 -11.90 -7.04 0.18
C ARG A 163 -12.90 -6.69 1.28
N TYR A 164 -13.77 -5.70 1.06
CA TYR A 164 -14.78 -5.21 2.00
C TYR A 164 -16.18 -5.58 1.55
#